data_319990acf4e96903079f2fcbaf4bb191
#
_entry.id   319990acf4e96903079f2fcbaf4bb191
#
_cell.length_a   1.000
_cell.length_b   1.000
_cell.length_c   1.000
_cell.angle_alpha   90.00
_cell.angle_beta   90.00
_cell.angle_gamma   90.00
#
_symmetry.space_group_name_H-M   'P 1'
#
loop_
_entity.id
_entity.type
_entity.pdbx_description
1 polymer ?
#
loop_
_entity_poly.entity_id
_entity_poly.type
_entity_poly.pdbx_seq_one_letter_code
_entity_poly.pdbx_strand_id
1 'polypeptide(L)'
;VLIVGAGLSGIGAACHLTRECPDKTYAVLESREAIGGTWDLFRYPGVRSDSDMFTLGYDFRPWRSARAIADGASIREYVVDTAREHGVTEHIRFGHRVVSARWSSADARWTVTARHGEQTVQLTCSWLSVCSGYYRYDEGYTPVLPGTEQFTGQVVHPQHWPADLDVTGKRVVVIGSGATAVTLVPNLAPDAEHVTMLQRTPSYVVALPGTDPLASWLQQRLPERVAHRVVRWKNVVMTTTSYQVSRRRPELMKKLIRTGMLRQLPVGYDVDTHFSPPYQPWDQRLCLVPDGDLFRALRSGRASIATGQIETFTEHGIRLRSGEELPADVVVTATGLNLLTMGGMTVEVDGRPVEPSETVSYKGMMVSGVPNLALVIGYTNNSWTLKADLISRYVCRLIRYLDTHDLASATPVAPPEGADAPFLDLSSGYVQRSLDALPRQGSRAPWKLHQNYFRDLWLMKRGPLADEGMTFQPRTPSWSGTPVPTPVGTVPEKEAVA
;
A
#
# COMPACT_ATOMS: atom_id res chain seq x y z
N VAL A 1 -1.54 -23.25 3.38
CA VAL A 1 -1.38 -21.80 3.61
C VAL A 1 -2.56 -21.06 3.00
N LEU A 2 -3.12 -20.07 3.71
CA LEU A 2 -4.06 -19.13 3.12
C LEU A 2 -3.42 -17.74 3.00
N ILE A 3 -3.63 -17.11 1.84
CA ILE A 3 -3.20 -15.74 1.55
C ILE A 3 -4.46 -14.90 1.36
N VAL A 4 -4.57 -13.78 2.06
CA VAL A 4 -5.71 -12.86 1.95
C VAL A 4 -5.31 -11.65 1.11
N GLY A 5 -5.91 -11.52 -0.06
CA GLY A 5 -5.69 -10.46 -1.05
C GLY A 5 -4.82 -10.89 -2.23
N ALA A 6 -5.28 -10.60 -3.46
CA ALA A 6 -4.58 -10.84 -4.73
C ALA A 6 -3.98 -9.56 -5.33
N GLY A 7 -3.59 -8.61 -4.48
CA GLY A 7 -2.78 -7.47 -4.85
C GLY A 7 -1.30 -7.83 -5.01
N LEU A 8 -0.46 -6.82 -5.22
CA LEU A 8 0.98 -6.96 -5.42
C LEU A 8 1.64 -7.80 -4.31
N SER A 9 1.23 -7.64 -3.04
CA SER A 9 1.79 -8.42 -1.92
C SER A 9 1.38 -9.89 -1.96
N GLY A 10 0.10 -10.18 -2.22
CA GLY A 10 -0.41 -11.56 -2.20
C GLY A 10 0.12 -12.39 -3.37
N ILE A 11 0.19 -11.80 -4.58
CA ILE A 11 0.81 -12.46 -5.74
C ILE A 11 2.29 -12.73 -5.47
N GLY A 12 3.02 -11.76 -4.90
CA GLY A 12 4.42 -11.97 -4.50
C GLY A 12 4.58 -13.10 -3.47
N ALA A 13 3.72 -13.13 -2.43
CA ALA A 13 3.74 -14.18 -1.41
C ALA A 13 3.47 -15.58 -2.00
N ALA A 14 2.47 -15.69 -2.90
CA ALA A 14 2.17 -16.93 -3.59
C ALA A 14 3.35 -17.41 -4.46
N CYS A 15 3.99 -16.51 -5.22
CA CYS A 15 5.16 -16.84 -6.01
C CYS A 15 6.33 -17.32 -5.15
N HIS A 16 6.56 -16.70 -3.99
CA HIS A 16 7.60 -17.16 -3.05
C HIS A 16 7.26 -18.53 -2.47
N LEU A 17 6.01 -18.79 -2.08
CA LEU A 17 5.58 -20.12 -1.60
C LEU A 17 5.81 -21.20 -2.67
N THR A 18 5.35 -20.98 -3.90
CA THR A 18 5.55 -21.94 -5.00
C THR A 18 7.04 -22.27 -5.22
N ARG A 19 7.92 -21.28 -5.07
CA ARG A 19 9.36 -21.44 -5.34
C ARG A 19 10.16 -21.98 -4.16
N GLU A 20 9.80 -21.58 -2.93
CA GLU A 20 10.61 -21.87 -1.74
C GLU A 20 9.98 -22.94 -0.83
N CYS A 21 8.68 -23.23 -0.99
CA CYS A 21 7.93 -24.25 -0.25
C CYS A 21 7.02 -25.05 -1.19
N PRO A 22 7.57 -25.73 -2.22
CA PRO A 22 6.78 -26.40 -3.28
C PRO A 22 5.93 -27.57 -2.76
N ASP A 23 6.23 -28.09 -1.57
CA ASP A 23 5.48 -29.12 -0.86
C ASP A 23 4.22 -28.60 -0.16
N LYS A 24 4.02 -27.28 -0.09
CA LYS A 24 2.88 -26.67 0.57
C LYS A 24 1.75 -26.34 -0.40
N THR A 25 0.55 -26.74 -0.03
CA THR A 25 -0.65 -26.27 -0.70
C THR A 25 -1.03 -24.87 -0.22
N TYR A 26 -1.56 -24.05 -1.13
CA TYR A 26 -2.06 -22.74 -0.76
C TYR A 26 -3.30 -22.33 -1.58
N ALA A 27 -4.04 -21.36 -1.05
CA ALA A 27 -5.06 -20.62 -1.79
C ALA A 27 -4.95 -19.13 -1.49
N VAL A 28 -5.34 -18.32 -2.46
CA VAL A 28 -5.44 -16.86 -2.34
C VAL A 28 -6.90 -16.48 -2.31
N LEU A 29 -7.37 -15.77 -1.28
CA LEU A 29 -8.74 -15.29 -1.18
C LEU A 29 -8.75 -13.79 -1.53
N GLU A 30 -9.45 -13.44 -2.60
CA GLU A 30 -9.59 -12.06 -3.08
C GLU A 30 -11.06 -11.62 -2.99
N SER A 31 -11.29 -10.48 -2.35
CA SER A 31 -12.66 -9.95 -2.17
C SER A 31 -13.26 -9.37 -3.45
N ARG A 32 -12.43 -8.97 -4.40
CA ARG A 32 -12.82 -8.40 -5.70
C ARG A 32 -12.78 -9.49 -6.78
N GLU A 33 -13.26 -9.13 -7.98
CA GLU A 33 -13.30 -10.04 -9.13
C GLU A 33 -12.04 -9.95 -10.00
N ALA A 34 -10.99 -9.26 -9.53
CA ALA A 34 -9.78 -9.03 -10.32
C ALA A 34 -8.51 -9.01 -9.48
N ILE A 35 -7.40 -9.41 -10.10
CA ILE A 35 -6.04 -9.23 -9.59
C ILE A 35 -5.63 -7.76 -9.68
N GLY A 36 -4.89 -7.27 -8.67
CA GLY A 36 -4.24 -5.96 -8.72
C GLY A 36 -4.37 -5.14 -7.44
N GLY A 37 -5.37 -5.42 -6.59
CA GLY A 37 -5.59 -4.70 -5.33
C GLY A 37 -5.75 -3.19 -5.58
N THR A 38 -4.89 -2.37 -4.98
CA THR A 38 -4.89 -0.89 -5.15
C THR A 38 -4.82 -0.47 -6.63
N TRP A 39 -4.07 -1.18 -7.47
CA TRP A 39 -3.90 -0.87 -8.89
C TRP A 39 -5.09 -1.29 -9.76
N ASP A 40 -5.99 -2.10 -9.25
CA ASP A 40 -7.29 -2.37 -9.86
C ASP A 40 -8.39 -1.45 -9.30
N LEU A 41 -8.27 -0.99 -8.04
CA LEU A 41 -9.24 -0.11 -7.39
C LEU A 41 -9.22 1.30 -7.96
N PHE A 42 -8.05 1.93 -8.00
CA PHE A 42 -7.93 3.33 -8.42
C PHE A 42 -7.95 3.46 -9.94
N ARG A 43 -8.88 4.30 -10.43
CA ARG A 43 -9.14 4.53 -11.85
C ARG A 43 -9.10 6.01 -12.25
N TYR A 44 -8.74 6.91 -11.32
CA TYR A 44 -8.69 8.34 -11.60
C TYR A 44 -7.58 8.68 -12.62
N PRO A 45 -7.74 9.76 -13.40
CA PRO A 45 -6.79 10.16 -14.43
C PRO A 45 -5.37 10.31 -13.92
N GLY A 46 -4.43 9.69 -14.61
CA GLY A 46 -3.01 9.75 -14.30
C GLY A 46 -2.57 8.92 -13.11
N VAL A 47 -3.43 8.03 -12.54
CA VAL A 47 -3.04 7.14 -11.43
C VAL A 47 -1.72 6.44 -11.74
N ARG A 48 -0.76 6.55 -10.81
CA ARG A 48 0.62 6.09 -11.00
C ARG A 48 1.29 5.77 -9.68
N SER A 49 2.41 5.05 -9.74
CA SER A 49 3.25 4.83 -8.57
C SER A 49 4.01 6.11 -8.17
N ASP A 50 4.21 6.29 -6.87
CA ASP A 50 5.16 7.24 -6.28
C ASP A 50 6.55 6.60 -6.02
N SER A 51 6.73 5.37 -6.47
CA SER A 51 7.98 4.61 -6.38
C SER A 51 8.39 4.13 -7.77
N ASP A 52 9.69 4.00 -8.00
CA ASP A 52 10.19 3.44 -9.25
C ASP A 52 9.88 1.94 -9.38
N MET A 53 9.60 1.50 -10.60
CA MET A 53 9.23 0.12 -10.89
C MET A 53 10.36 -0.89 -10.71
N PHE A 54 11.62 -0.46 -10.72
CA PHE A 54 12.74 -1.38 -10.48
C PHE A 54 12.81 -1.82 -9.02
N THR A 55 12.25 -1.02 -8.10
CA THR A 55 12.10 -1.37 -6.68
C THR A 55 10.69 -1.78 -6.32
N LEU A 56 9.65 -1.28 -7.01
CA LEU A 56 8.27 -1.70 -6.81
C LEU A 56 7.97 -3.05 -7.44
N GLY A 57 8.61 -3.41 -8.55
CA GLY A 57 8.54 -4.74 -9.14
C GLY A 57 9.18 -5.80 -8.22
N TYR A 58 8.87 -7.07 -8.46
CA TYR A 58 9.44 -8.20 -7.73
C TYR A 58 10.93 -8.39 -8.04
N ASP A 59 11.70 -8.89 -7.09
CA ASP A 59 13.12 -9.17 -7.29
C ASP A 59 13.35 -10.34 -8.27
N PHE A 60 12.40 -11.21 -8.41
CA PHE A 60 12.44 -12.40 -9.25
C PHE A 60 11.88 -12.18 -10.67
N ARG A 61 11.14 -11.07 -10.91
CA ARG A 61 10.57 -10.71 -12.21
C ARG A 61 10.97 -9.30 -12.61
N PRO A 62 11.94 -9.14 -13.54
CA PRO A 62 12.42 -7.82 -13.97
C PRO A 62 11.33 -6.96 -14.58
N TRP A 63 11.35 -5.65 -14.28
CA TRP A 63 10.62 -4.64 -15.02
C TRP A 63 11.35 -4.30 -16.31
N ARG A 64 10.66 -4.44 -17.46
CA ARG A 64 11.27 -4.34 -18.80
C ARG A 64 11.12 -2.97 -19.44
N SER A 65 10.16 -2.18 -19.01
CA SER A 65 9.95 -0.84 -19.56
C SER A 65 11.03 0.14 -19.11
N ALA A 66 11.36 1.09 -19.98
CA ALA A 66 12.24 2.22 -19.65
C ALA A 66 11.59 3.21 -18.66
N ARG A 67 10.25 3.22 -18.55
CA ARG A 67 9.53 4.02 -17.58
C ARG A 67 9.83 3.55 -16.17
N ALA A 68 10.49 4.40 -15.40
CA ALA A 68 10.74 4.16 -13.98
C ALA A 68 9.47 4.38 -13.15
N ILE A 69 8.73 5.46 -13.44
CA ILE A 69 7.44 5.77 -12.81
C ILE A 69 6.33 5.29 -13.76
N ALA A 70 5.68 4.18 -13.40
CA ALA A 70 4.65 3.57 -14.23
C ALA A 70 3.25 4.01 -13.83
N ASP A 71 2.36 4.02 -14.79
CA ASP A 71 0.92 4.20 -14.59
C ASP A 71 0.27 2.96 -13.97
N GLY A 72 -0.90 3.15 -13.37
CA GLY A 72 -1.61 2.11 -12.64
C GLY A 72 -1.99 0.90 -13.50
N ALA A 73 -2.35 1.12 -14.78
CA ALA A 73 -2.71 0.06 -15.70
C ALA A 73 -1.51 -0.86 -15.99
N SER A 74 -0.34 -0.27 -16.29
CA SER A 74 0.92 -0.99 -16.51
C SER A 74 1.36 -1.79 -15.27
N ILE A 75 1.16 -1.24 -14.07
CA ILE A 75 1.47 -1.95 -12.82
C ILE A 75 0.50 -3.11 -12.62
N ARG A 76 -0.80 -2.90 -12.84
CA ARG A 76 -1.80 -3.96 -12.76
C ARG A 76 -1.49 -5.10 -13.73
N GLU A 77 -1.20 -4.78 -14.99
CA GLU A 77 -0.81 -5.76 -16.01
C GLU A 77 0.42 -6.55 -15.58
N TYR A 78 1.46 -5.90 -15.06
CA TYR A 78 2.66 -6.54 -14.52
C TYR A 78 2.32 -7.55 -13.40
N VAL A 79 1.39 -7.23 -12.49
CA VAL A 79 0.97 -8.14 -11.42
C VAL A 79 0.16 -9.32 -11.95
N VAL A 80 -0.76 -9.08 -12.90
CA VAL A 80 -1.56 -10.12 -13.57
C VAL A 80 -0.66 -11.09 -14.33
N ASP A 81 0.27 -10.57 -15.11
CA ASP A 81 1.23 -11.38 -15.86
C ASP A 81 2.12 -12.20 -14.93
N THR A 82 2.55 -11.62 -13.80
CA THR A 82 3.32 -12.35 -12.81
C THR A 82 2.53 -13.54 -12.25
N ALA A 83 1.25 -13.34 -11.93
CA ALA A 83 0.39 -14.40 -11.43
C ALA A 83 0.26 -15.55 -12.45
N ARG A 84 0.04 -15.19 -13.73
CA ARG A 84 -0.09 -16.15 -14.82
C ARG A 84 1.21 -16.92 -15.09
N GLU A 85 2.32 -16.22 -15.22
CA GLU A 85 3.64 -16.82 -15.51
C GLU A 85 4.11 -17.80 -14.41
N HIS A 86 3.65 -17.62 -13.17
CA HIS A 86 4.04 -18.46 -12.04
C HIS A 86 2.93 -19.45 -11.60
N GLY A 87 1.86 -19.61 -12.38
CA GLY A 87 0.77 -20.55 -12.08
C GLY A 87 -0.04 -20.19 -10.83
N VAL A 88 -0.01 -18.90 -10.39
CA VAL A 88 -0.73 -18.47 -9.20
C VAL A 88 -2.22 -18.29 -9.46
N THR A 89 -2.61 -17.98 -10.69
CA THR A 89 -3.99 -17.65 -11.07
C THR A 89 -4.99 -18.75 -10.69
N GLU A 90 -4.58 -20.02 -10.84
CA GLU A 90 -5.41 -21.20 -10.54
C GLU A 90 -5.72 -21.36 -9.04
N HIS A 91 -4.92 -20.74 -8.18
CA HIS A 91 -5.07 -20.79 -6.73
C HIS A 91 -5.87 -19.60 -6.16
N ILE A 92 -6.33 -18.67 -7.02
CA ILE A 92 -7.07 -17.48 -6.57
C ILE A 92 -8.57 -17.78 -6.57
N ARG A 93 -9.21 -17.49 -5.46
CA ARG A 93 -10.67 -17.51 -5.29
C ARG A 93 -11.17 -16.08 -5.22
N PHE A 94 -11.75 -15.62 -6.31
CA PHE A 94 -12.32 -14.27 -6.41
C PHE A 94 -13.67 -14.19 -5.68
N GLY A 95 -14.13 -12.97 -5.36
CA GLY A 95 -15.37 -12.72 -4.66
C GLY A 95 -15.39 -13.23 -3.20
N HIS A 96 -14.25 -13.64 -2.65
CA HIS A 96 -14.14 -14.20 -1.29
C HIS A 96 -13.62 -13.16 -0.30
N ARG A 97 -14.54 -12.46 0.36
CA ARG A 97 -14.21 -11.48 1.41
C ARG A 97 -14.03 -12.17 2.76
N VAL A 98 -12.80 -12.25 3.25
CA VAL A 98 -12.51 -12.78 4.59
C VAL A 98 -13.11 -11.87 5.65
N VAL A 99 -13.90 -12.41 6.58
CA VAL A 99 -14.58 -11.67 7.64
C VAL A 99 -14.10 -12.05 9.03
N SER A 100 -13.59 -13.27 9.22
CA SER A 100 -13.00 -13.69 10.50
C SER A 100 -11.95 -14.77 10.33
N ALA A 101 -11.00 -14.82 11.26
CA ALA A 101 -9.99 -15.86 11.37
C ALA A 101 -9.85 -16.27 12.85
N ARG A 102 -10.02 -17.55 13.17
CA ARG A 102 -9.95 -18.10 14.53
C ARG A 102 -8.87 -19.15 14.61
N TRP A 103 -7.93 -18.95 15.52
CA TRP A 103 -6.89 -19.91 15.85
C TRP A 103 -7.32 -20.84 16.97
N SER A 104 -7.07 -22.13 16.79
CA SER A 104 -7.15 -23.15 17.84
C SER A 104 -5.74 -23.66 18.16
N SER A 105 -5.24 -23.39 19.36
CA SER A 105 -3.94 -23.90 19.80
C SER A 105 -3.96 -25.43 19.97
N ALA A 106 -5.11 -26.01 20.29
CA ALA A 106 -5.29 -27.46 20.39
C ALA A 106 -5.09 -28.15 19.05
N ASP A 107 -5.62 -27.57 17.96
CA ASP A 107 -5.56 -28.12 16.62
C ASP A 107 -4.36 -27.56 15.82
N ALA A 108 -3.69 -26.55 16.35
CA ALA A 108 -2.66 -25.74 15.67
C ALA A 108 -3.09 -25.28 14.28
N ARG A 109 -4.32 -24.73 14.18
CA ARG A 109 -4.97 -24.36 12.92
C ARG A 109 -5.77 -23.07 13.01
N TRP A 110 -5.78 -22.35 11.93
CA TRP A 110 -6.72 -21.28 11.63
C TRP A 110 -7.99 -21.85 10.99
N THR A 111 -9.15 -21.40 11.46
CA THR A 111 -10.43 -21.49 10.74
C THR A 111 -10.76 -20.10 10.22
N VAL A 112 -10.72 -19.95 8.89
CA VAL A 112 -10.95 -18.69 8.20
C VAL A 112 -12.33 -18.70 7.58
N THR A 113 -13.14 -17.70 7.90
CA THR A 113 -14.50 -17.53 7.36
C THR A 113 -14.47 -16.42 6.31
N ALA A 114 -14.98 -16.73 5.12
CA ALA A 114 -15.12 -15.78 4.03
C ALA A 114 -16.58 -15.72 3.54
N ARG A 115 -17.01 -14.55 3.08
CA ARG A 115 -18.27 -14.35 2.35
C ARG A 115 -18.02 -14.43 0.85
N HIS A 116 -18.83 -15.17 0.13
CA HIS A 116 -18.88 -15.23 -1.32
C HIS A 116 -20.33 -15.00 -1.76
N GLY A 117 -20.64 -13.76 -2.16
CA GLY A 117 -22.02 -13.33 -2.29
C GLY A 117 -22.76 -13.46 -0.95
N GLU A 118 -23.89 -14.16 -0.94
CA GLU A 118 -24.67 -14.46 0.28
C GLU A 118 -24.17 -15.70 1.04
N GLN A 119 -23.28 -16.47 0.45
CA GLN A 119 -22.78 -17.71 1.04
C GLN A 119 -21.60 -17.42 2.00
N THR A 120 -21.55 -18.21 3.07
CA THR A 120 -20.42 -18.24 4.00
C THR A 120 -19.61 -19.50 3.74
N VAL A 121 -18.32 -19.32 3.48
CA VAL A 121 -17.36 -20.41 3.24
C VAL A 121 -16.36 -20.44 4.39
N GLN A 122 -16.06 -21.64 4.89
CA GLN A 122 -15.02 -21.85 5.89
C GLN A 122 -13.86 -22.66 5.30
N LEU A 123 -12.64 -22.22 5.56
CA LEU A 123 -11.42 -22.90 5.17
C LEU A 123 -10.50 -23.02 6.39
N THR A 124 -9.70 -24.07 6.42
CA THR A 124 -8.69 -24.24 7.46
C THR A 124 -7.28 -24.14 6.89
N CYS A 125 -6.34 -23.61 7.67
CA CYS A 125 -4.94 -23.56 7.29
C CYS A 125 -4.03 -23.59 8.51
N SER A 126 -2.78 -24.00 8.31
CA SER A 126 -1.73 -23.95 9.35
C SER A 126 -1.01 -22.60 9.41
N TRP A 127 -1.10 -21.80 8.34
CA TRP A 127 -0.47 -20.49 8.21
C TRP A 127 -1.39 -19.51 7.47
N LEU A 128 -1.52 -18.28 8.02
CA LEU A 128 -2.33 -17.20 7.44
C LEU A 128 -1.44 -16.01 7.07
N SER A 129 -1.39 -15.65 5.79
CA SER A 129 -0.69 -14.46 5.29
C SER A 129 -1.70 -13.39 4.89
N VAL A 130 -1.74 -12.28 5.62
CA VAL A 130 -2.66 -11.17 5.38
C VAL A 130 -1.97 -10.16 4.47
N CYS A 131 -2.32 -10.19 3.18
CA CYS A 131 -1.82 -9.35 2.11
C CYS A 131 -2.87 -8.34 1.62
N SER A 132 -3.84 -8.00 2.46
CA SER A 132 -4.98 -7.12 2.17
C SER A 132 -4.63 -5.65 1.96
N GLY A 133 -3.35 -5.28 2.11
CA GLY A 133 -2.95 -3.88 2.20
C GLY A 133 -3.41 -3.24 3.52
N TYR A 134 -3.49 -1.90 3.53
CA TYR A 134 -3.93 -1.17 4.72
C TYR A 134 -4.94 -0.06 4.40
N TYR A 135 -5.45 0.01 3.17
CA TYR A 135 -6.52 0.94 2.82
C TYR A 135 -7.90 0.28 2.91
N ARG A 136 -8.87 1.05 3.39
CA ARG A 136 -10.28 0.69 3.26
C ARG A 136 -10.72 0.91 1.81
N TYR A 137 -11.25 -0.13 1.17
CA TYR A 137 -11.67 -0.07 -0.23
C TYR A 137 -13.12 0.41 -0.41
N ASP A 138 -13.92 0.27 0.63
CA ASP A 138 -15.35 0.60 0.57
C ASP A 138 -15.57 2.11 0.49
N GLU A 139 -14.71 2.90 1.16
CA GLU A 139 -14.81 4.36 1.19
C GLU A 139 -13.47 5.07 1.41
N GLY A 140 -13.28 6.22 0.77
CA GLY A 140 -12.21 7.15 1.05
C GLY A 140 -12.57 8.09 2.20
N TYR A 141 -11.61 8.92 2.63
CA TYR A 141 -11.85 9.90 3.66
C TYR A 141 -12.33 11.22 3.05
N THR A 142 -13.57 11.58 3.37
CA THR A 142 -14.12 12.92 3.07
C THR A 142 -14.46 13.58 4.39
N PRO A 143 -13.81 14.72 4.74
CA PRO A 143 -14.21 15.50 5.91
C PRO A 143 -15.60 16.11 5.71
N VAL A 144 -16.24 16.51 6.81
CA VAL A 144 -17.44 17.32 6.70
C VAL A 144 -17.06 18.68 6.12
N LEU A 145 -17.60 18.99 4.96
CA LEU A 145 -17.37 20.24 4.24
C LEU A 145 -18.67 21.05 4.29
N PRO A 146 -18.69 22.21 4.98
CA PRO A 146 -19.91 23.00 5.12
C PRO A 146 -20.48 23.46 3.77
N GLY A 147 -21.80 23.42 3.63
CA GLY A 147 -22.50 23.92 2.45
C GLY A 147 -22.42 23.00 1.21
N THR A 148 -21.90 21.78 1.33
CA THR A 148 -21.80 20.85 0.19
C THR A 148 -23.17 20.58 -0.44
N GLU A 149 -24.24 20.62 0.33
CA GLU A 149 -25.62 20.44 -0.10
C GLU A 149 -26.15 21.58 -0.99
N GLN A 150 -25.48 22.75 -0.97
CA GLN A 150 -25.84 23.91 -1.80
C GLN A 150 -25.15 23.90 -3.15
N PHE A 151 -24.08 23.13 -3.29
CA PHE A 151 -23.28 23.09 -4.50
C PHE A 151 -24.02 22.36 -5.61
N THR A 152 -24.22 23.04 -6.73
CA THR A 152 -24.97 22.50 -7.89
C THR A 152 -24.11 21.68 -8.85
N GLY A 153 -22.79 21.75 -8.71
CA GLY A 153 -21.84 20.95 -9.48
C GLY A 153 -21.68 19.54 -8.95
N GLN A 154 -20.74 18.81 -9.50
CA GLN A 154 -20.47 17.43 -9.14
C GLN A 154 -19.33 17.33 -8.11
N VAL A 155 -19.55 16.57 -7.02
CA VAL A 155 -18.51 16.26 -6.02
C VAL A 155 -18.09 14.79 -6.19
N VAL A 156 -16.78 14.55 -6.35
CA VAL A 156 -16.21 13.22 -6.65
C VAL A 156 -15.07 12.89 -5.69
N HIS A 157 -15.03 11.66 -5.19
CA HIS A 157 -13.87 11.15 -4.47
C HIS A 157 -13.00 10.29 -5.41
N PRO A 158 -11.65 10.49 -5.48
CA PRO A 158 -10.78 9.78 -6.42
C PRO A 158 -10.78 8.25 -6.30
N GLN A 159 -11.10 7.72 -5.12
CA GLN A 159 -11.18 6.27 -4.90
C GLN A 159 -12.31 5.59 -5.70
N HIS A 160 -13.38 6.34 -5.97
CA HIS A 160 -14.54 5.91 -6.73
C HIS A 160 -14.78 6.84 -7.91
N TRP A 161 -13.77 6.92 -8.80
CA TRP A 161 -13.82 7.80 -9.97
C TRP A 161 -14.90 7.32 -10.93
N PRO A 162 -15.91 8.18 -11.27
CA PRO A 162 -16.93 7.82 -12.24
C PRO A 162 -16.32 7.65 -13.63
N ALA A 163 -16.69 6.56 -14.32
CA ALA A 163 -16.14 6.26 -15.64
C ALA A 163 -16.60 7.26 -16.73
N ASP A 164 -17.74 7.91 -16.49
CA ASP A 164 -18.40 8.87 -17.38
C ASP A 164 -18.19 10.34 -16.98
N LEU A 165 -17.30 10.60 -16.02
CA LEU A 165 -17.02 11.97 -15.62
C LEU A 165 -16.30 12.72 -16.73
N ASP A 166 -17.01 13.65 -17.37
CA ASP A 166 -16.46 14.58 -18.33
C ASP A 166 -16.09 15.90 -17.67
N VAL A 167 -14.83 16.31 -17.80
CA VAL A 167 -14.29 17.59 -17.29
C VAL A 167 -14.00 18.59 -18.41
N THR A 168 -14.34 18.26 -19.66
CA THR A 168 -14.04 19.09 -20.83
C THR A 168 -14.68 20.47 -20.70
N GLY A 169 -13.85 21.52 -20.76
CA GLY A 169 -14.28 22.91 -20.64
C GLY A 169 -14.87 23.29 -19.27
N LYS A 170 -14.67 22.48 -18.22
CA LYS A 170 -15.16 22.74 -16.87
C LYS A 170 -14.06 23.28 -15.96
N ARG A 171 -14.47 24.08 -14.99
CA ARG A 171 -13.61 24.52 -13.87
C ARG A 171 -13.59 23.43 -12.81
N VAL A 172 -12.42 22.90 -12.53
CA VAL A 172 -12.25 21.80 -11.58
C VAL A 172 -11.48 22.27 -10.37
N VAL A 173 -12.02 22.05 -9.17
CA VAL A 173 -11.27 22.26 -7.91
C VAL A 173 -10.90 20.91 -7.30
N VAL A 174 -9.58 20.66 -7.13
CA VAL A 174 -9.06 19.46 -6.47
C VAL A 174 -8.64 19.82 -5.05
N ILE A 175 -9.40 19.34 -4.07
CA ILE A 175 -9.13 19.59 -2.64
C ILE A 175 -8.08 18.59 -2.13
N GLY A 176 -6.91 19.09 -1.80
CA GLY A 176 -5.79 18.30 -1.26
C GLY A 176 -4.44 18.71 -1.84
N SER A 177 -3.35 18.28 -1.19
CA SER A 177 -1.97 18.54 -1.63
C SER A 177 -1.12 17.27 -1.67
N GLY A 178 -1.73 16.08 -1.45
CA GLY A 178 -1.05 14.79 -1.44
C GLY A 178 -0.81 14.21 -2.83
N ALA A 179 -0.28 12.98 -2.89
CA ALA A 179 0.07 12.28 -4.12
C ALA A 179 -1.09 12.23 -5.14
N THR A 180 -2.33 12.04 -4.67
CA THR A 180 -3.52 12.02 -5.54
C THR A 180 -3.78 13.38 -6.20
N ALA A 181 -3.73 14.47 -5.42
CA ALA A 181 -3.97 15.81 -5.95
C ALA A 181 -2.90 16.23 -6.96
N VAL A 182 -1.61 16.05 -6.65
CA VAL A 182 -0.51 16.39 -7.57
C VAL A 182 -0.48 15.51 -8.81
N THR A 183 -1.16 14.36 -8.78
CA THR A 183 -1.36 13.50 -9.95
C THR A 183 -2.55 13.96 -10.80
N LEU A 184 -3.69 14.25 -10.17
CA LEU A 184 -4.92 14.65 -10.86
C LEU A 184 -4.75 15.96 -11.62
N VAL A 185 -4.19 16.98 -10.97
CA VAL A 185 -4.09 18.34 -11.52
C VAL A 185 -3.47 18.37 -12.92
N PRO A 186 -2.27 17.83 -13.17
CA PRO A 186 -1.69 17.86 -14.52
C PRO A 186 -2.41 16.97 -15.53
N ASN A 187 -3.17 15.95 -15.07
CA ASN A 187 -3.88 15.03 -15.95
C ASN A 187 -5.30 15.49 -16.30
N LEU A 188 -5.87 16.40 -15.51
CA LEU A 188 -7.16 17.06 -15.83
C LEU A 188 -6.97 18.36 -16.62
N ALA A 189 -5.86 19.06 -16.41
CA ALA A 189 -5.58 20.36 -17.01
C ALA A 189 -5.61 20.42 -18.57
N PRO A 190 -5.31 19.34 -19.33
CA PRO A 190 -5.43 19.36 -20.77
C PRO A 190 -6.87 19.55 -21.29
N ASP A 191 -7.85 18.95 -20.59
CA ASP A 191 -9.25 18.89 -21.03
C ASP A 191 -10.14 19.91 -20.31
N ALA A 192 -9.83 20.24 -19.06
CA ALA A 192 -10.55 21.23 -18.26
C ALA A 192 -10.32 22.67 -18.77
N GLU A 193 -11.29 23.57 -18.54
CA GLU A 193 -11.10 25.02 -18.71
C GLU A 193 -9.97 25.51 -17.78
N HIS A 194 -10.05 25.14 -16.50
CA HIS A 194 -9.03 25.43 -15.50
C HIS A 194 -9.09 24.45 -14.34
N VAL A 195 -7.92 24.08 -13.78
CA VAL A 195 -7.84 23.22 -12.60
C VAL A 195 -7.19 23.96 -11.45
N THR A 196 -7.91 24.12 -10.35
CA THR A 196 -7.38 24.72 -9.10
C THR A 196 -7.06 23.63 -8.09
N MET A 197 -5.79 23.50 -7.69
CA MET A 197 -5.43 22.70 -6.52
C MET A 197 -5.65 23.49 -5.24
N LEU A 198 -6.68 23.15 -4.48
CA LEU A 198 -6.99 23.79 -3.20
C LEU A 198 -6.36 23.01 -2.05
N GLN A 199 -5.47 23.64 -1.33
CA GLN A 199 -4.78 23.02 -0.18
C GLN A 199 -4.89 23.87 1.07
N ARG A 200 -5.06 23.21 2.22
CA ARG A 200 -4.99 23.85 3.54
C ARG A 200 -3.55 24.08 3.98
N THR A 201 -2.70 23.10 3.69
CA THR A 201 -1.29 23.06 4.05
C THR A 201 -0.52 22.52 2.85
N PRO A 202 0.57 23.17 2.42
CA PRO A 202 1.42 22.66 1.34
C PRO A 202 2.02 21.30 1.65
N SER A 203 2.41 20.59 0.59
CA SER A 203 3.23 19.37 0.66
C SER A 203 4.56 19.58 -0.03
N TYR A 204 5.58 18.80 0.36
CA TYR A 204 6.82 18.75 -0.42
C TYR A 204 6.59 18.03 -1.74
N VAL A 205 6.86 18.73 -2.85
CA VAL A 205 6.73 18.20 -4.21
C VAL A 205 8.11 18.14 -4.85
N VAL A 206 8.45 16.98 -5.41
CA VAL A 206 9.77 16.74 -6.03
C VAL A 206 9.57 16.25 -7.45
N ALA A 207 10.17 16.94 -8.42
CA ALA A 207 10.21 16.45 -9.79
C ALA A 207 11.37 15.45 -9.97
N LEU A 208 11.03 14.30 -10.52
CA LEU A 208 11.98 13.27 -10.90
C LEU A 208 11.76 12.86 -12.36
N PRO A 209 12.81 12.41 -13.09
CA PRO A 209 12.62 11.85 -14.42
C PRO A 209 11.66 10.65 -14.40
N GLY A 210 10.70 10.63 -15.32
CA GLY A 210 9.78 9.50 -15.50
C GLY A 210 10.45 8.25 -16.07
N THR A 211 11.63 8.42 -16.69
CA THR A 211 12.49 7.35 -17.21
C THR A 211 13.83 7.33 -16.49
N ASP A 212 14.46 6.15 -16.42
CA ASP A 212 15.81 6.01 -15.86
C ASP A 212 16.81 5.78 -17.02
N PRO A 213 17.61 6.80 -17.41
CA PRO A 213 18.54 6.67 -18.53
C PRO A 213 19.62 5.60 -18.31
N LEU A 214 20.08 5.43 -17.05
CA LEU A 214 21.04 4.38 -16.72
C LEU A 214 20.41 2.98 -16.85
N ALA A 215 19.17 2.83 -16.43
CA ALA A 215 18.44 1.58 -16.59
C ALA A 215 18.32 1.24 -18.08
N SER A 216 17.91 2.19 -18.92
CA SER A 216 17.79 1.99 -20.37
C SER A 216 19.12 1.59 -21.00
N TRP A 217 20.21 2.25 -20.61
CA TRP A 217 21.55 1.93 -21.10
C TRP A 217 22.05 0.54 -20.67
N LEU A 218 21.80 0.16 -19.41
CA LEU A 218 22.17 -1.18 -18.90
C LEU A 218 21.34 -2.30 -19.52
N GLN A 219 20.04 -2.09 -19.72
CA GLN A 219 19.13 -3.06 -20.35
C GLN A 219 19.54 -3.39 -21.80
N GLN A 220 20.15 -2.44 -22.51
CA GLN A 220 20.65 -2.66 -23.88
C GLN A 220 21.99 -3.42 -23.94
N ARG A 221 22.78 -3.45 -22.87
CA ARG A 221 24.15 -3.95 -22.86
C ARG A 221 24.39 -5.17 -21.98
N LEU A 222 23.54 -5.42 -21.00
CA LEU A 222 23.70 -6.49 -20.03
C LEU A 222 22.53 -7.48 -20.12
N PRO A 223 22.75 -8.76 -19.74
CA PRO A 223 21.65 -9.69 -19.55
C PRO A 223 20.59 -9.11 -18.60
N GLU A 224 19.32 -9.30 -18.94
CA GLU A 224 18.17 -8.69 -18.27
C GLU A 224 18.23 -8.77 -16.73
N ARG A 225 18.53 -9.95 -16.19
CA ARG A 225 18.61 -10.18 -14.74
C ARG A 225 19.75 -9.40 -14.08
N VAL A 226 20.85 -9.18 -14.80
CA VAL A 226 22.00 -8.41 -14.28
C VAL A 226 21.66 -6.93 -14.30
N ALA A 227 21.15 -6.40 -15.41
CA ALA A 227 20.72 -5.03 -15.55
C ALA A 227 19.68 -4.68 -14.46
N HIS A 228 18.64 -5.51 -14.32
CA HIS A 228 17.62 -5.33 -13.28
C HIS A 228 18.21 -5.28 -11.87
N ARG A 229 19.10 -6.20 -11.54
CA ARG A 229 19.74 -6.23 -10.20
C ARG A 229 20.55 -4.98 -9.93
N VAL A 230 21.36 -4.53 -10.88
CA VAL A 230 22.18 -3.32 -10.74
C VAL A 230 21.31 -2.09 -10.55
N VAL A 231 20.29 -1.89 -11.39
CA VAL A 231 19.37 -0.74 -11.30
C VAL A 231 18.58 -0.79 -9.99
N ARG A 232 18.04 -1.95 -9.60
CA ARG A 232 17.32 -2.12 -8.35
C ARG A 232 18.19 -1.73 -7.15
N TRP A 233 19.43 -2.21 -7.07
CA TRP A 233 20.34 -1.86 -5.97
C TRP A 233 20.73 -0.38 -5.99
N LYS A 234 20.99 0.22 -7.15
CA LYS A 234 21.20 1.66 -7.30
C LYS A 234 20.02 2.43 -6.68
N ASN A 235 18.79 2.09 -7.04
CA ASN A 235 17.60 2.80 -6.57
C ASN A 235 17.38 2.58 -5.07
N VAL A 236 17.58 1.36 -4.54
CA VAL A 236 17.53 1.08 -3.10
C VAL A 236 18.52 1.93 -2.32
N VAL A 237 19.78 2.01 -2.78
CA VAL A 237 20.81 2.84 -2.13
C VAL A 237 20.44 4.31 -2.20
N MET A 238 20.01 4.79 -3.36
CA MET A 238 19.65 6.19 -3.59
C MET A 238 18.47 6.62 -2.71
N THR A 239 17.38 5.85 -2.67
CA THR A 239 16.18 6.18 -1.86
C THR A 239 16.49 6.09 -0.37
N THR A 240 17.20 5.05 0.07
CA THR A 240 17.59 4.91 1.49
C THR A 240 18.51 6.05 1.92
N THR A 241 19.51 6.39 1.10
CA THR A 241 20.45 7.50 1.40
C THR A 241 19.72 8.83 1.41
N SER A 242 18.87 9.11 0.42
CA SER A 242 18.05 10.33 0.36
C SER A 242 17.20 10.49 1.63
N TYR A 243 16.53 9.42 2.06
CA TYR A 243 15.77 9.43 3.31
C TYR A 243 16.66 9.73 4.53
N GLN A 244 17.81 9.06 4.68
CA GLN A 244 18.71 9.28 5.81
C GLN A 244 19.29 10.69 5.83
N VAL A 245 19.63 11.25 4.65
CA VAL A 245 20.08 12.65 4.53
C VAL A 245 18.95 13.60 4.93
N SER A 246 17.72 13.35 4.46
CA SER A 246 16.55 14.16 4.81
C SER A 246 16.31 14.23 6.31
N ARG A 247 16.44 13.08 6.99
CA ARG A 247 16.22 13.00 8.45
C ARG A 247 17.35 13.63 9.25
N ARG A 248 18.61 13.56 8.77
CA ARG A 248 19.80 14.10 9.48
C ARG A 248 20.11 15.54 9.13
N ARG A 249 19.75 16.01 7.94
CA ARG A 249 20.06 17.34 7.41
C ARG A 249 18.80 17.93 6.73
N PRO A 250 17.71 18.13 7.48
CA PRO A 250 16.43 18.55 6.90
C PRO A 250 16.51 19.88 6.17
N GLU A 251 17.28 20.86 6.69
CA GLU A 251 17.43 22.18 6.06
C GLU A 251 18.17 22.11 4.71
N LEU A 252 19.16 21.22 4.58
CA LEU A 252 19.79 20.96 3.28
C LEU A 252 18.77 20.42 2.28
N MET A 253 17.95 19.46 2.70
CA MET A 253 16.93 18.85 1.83
C MET A 253 15.86 19.87 1.43
N LYS A 254 15.38 20.70 2.37
CA LYS A 254 14.45 21.79 2.05
C LYS A 254 15.03 22.73 0.98
N LYS A 255 16.31 23.14 1.14
CA LYS A 255 16.98 23.99 0.17
C LYS A 255 17.09 23.34 -1.20
N LEU A 256 17.44 22.04 -1.26
CA LEU A 256 17.52 21.29 -2.52
C LEU A 256 16.16 21.18 -3.21
N ILE A 257 15.10 20.81 -2.47
CA ILE A 257 13.72 20.73 -2.99
C ILE A 257 13.29 22.08 -3.52
N ARG A 258 13.45 23.16 -2.72
CA ARG A 258 13.10 24.53 -3.14
C ARG A 258 13.83 24.97 -4.40
N THR A 259 15.13 24.72 -4.47
CA THR A 259 15.93 25.06 -5.66
C THR A 259 15.47 24.31 -6.89
N GLY A 260 15.12 23.03 -6.75
CA GLY A 260 14.58 22.21 -7.83
C GLY A 260 13.23 22.73 -8.36
N MET A 261 12.33 23.16 -7.45
CA MET A 261 11.03 23.74 -7.81
C MET A 261 11.17 25.10 -8.51
N LEU A 262 12.00 26.02 -7.96
CA LEU A 262 12.21 27.35 -8.54
C LEU A 262 12.69 27.31 -9.99
N ARG A 263 13.44 26.26 -10.37
CA ARG A 263 13.88 26.07 -11.77
C ARG A 263 12.75 25.67 -12.72
N GLN A 264 11.62 25.21 -12.18
CA GLN A 264 10.50 24.67 -12.96
C GLN A 264 9.24 25.52 -12.89
N LEU A 265 9.16 26.46 -11.96
CA LEU A 265 8.04 27.39 -11.82
C LEU A 265 8.30 28.70 -12.57
N PRO A 266 7.26 29.47 -12.87
CA PRO A 266 7.39 30.81 -13.42
C PRO A 266 8.22 31.73 -12.51
N VAL A 267 8.92 32.69 -13.09
CA VAL A 267 9.64 33.72 -12.30
C VAL A 267 8.63 34.50 -11.46
N GLY A 268 8.91 34.66 -10.17
CA GLY A 268 8.04 35.35 -9.23
C GLY A 268 6.89 34.52 -8.66
N TYR A 269 6.85 33.22 -8.93
CA TYR A 269 5.82 32.34 -8.34
C TYR A 269 5.99 32.29 -6.80
N ASP A 270 4.88 32.39 -6.07
CA ASP A 270 4.87 32.38 -4.59
C ASP A 270 5.08 30.96 -4.03
N VAL A 271 6.35 30.55 -4.02
CA VAL A 271 6.77 29.25 -3.46
C VAL A 271 6.60 29.20 -1.94
N ASP A 272 6.66 30.33 -1.26
CA ASP A 272 6.58 30.37 0.19
C ASP A 272 5.17 30.05 0.67
N THR A 273 4.15 30.56 0.01
CA THR A 273 2.75 30.24 0.32
C THR A 273 2.36 28.84 -0.15
N HIS A 274 2.80 28.42 -1.35
CA HIS A 274 2.22 27.26 -2.02
C HIS A 274 3.04 25.97 -1.88
N PHE A 275 4.33 26.03 -1.54
CA PHE A 275 5.23 24.89 -1.52
C PHE A 275 6.16 24.81 -0.30
N SER A 276 5.89 25.60 0.75
CA SER A 276 6.71 25.59 1.97
C SER A 276 5.92 24.99 3.15
N PRO A 277 5.93 23.67 3.30
CA PRO A 277 5.24 22.97 4.38
C PRO A 277 5.83 23.37 5.75
N PRO A 278 5.01 23.46 6.82
CA PRO A 278 5.47 23.78 8.18
C PRO A 278 6.15 22.60 8.90
N TYR A 279 6.29 21.46 8.24
CA TYR A 279 6.89 20.25 8.78
C TYR A 279 8.20 19.88 8.06
N GLN A 280 8.95 18.89 8.58
CA GLN A 280 10.21 18.46 7.98
C GLN A 280 9.98 17.46 6.83
N PRO A 281 10.91 17.38 5.84
CA PRO A 281 10.87 16.34 4.83
C PRO A 281 10.81 14.96 5.45
N TRP A 282 9.85 14.13 4.99
CA TRP A 282 9.54 12.79 5.50
C TRP A 282 8.81 12.72 6.86
N ASP A 283 8.39 13.83 7.46
CA ASP A 283 7.33 13.78 8.48
C ASP A 283 5.99 13.37 7.84
N GLN A 284 5.82 13.74 6.57
CA GLN A 284 4.82 13.20 5.64
C GLN A 284 5.51 12.75 4.36
N ARG A 285 4.83 11.93 3.54
CA ARG A 285 5.42 11.47 2.27
C ARG A 285 5.70 12.64 1.34
N LEU A 286 6.84 12.57 0.64
CA LEU A 286 7.14 13.49 -0.45
C LEU A 286 6.28 13.13 -1.68
N CYS A 287 5.67 14.12 -2.30
CA CYS A 287 4.90 13.94 -3.53
C CYS A 287 5.82 13.97 -4.75
N LEU A 288 5.83 12.90 -5.54
CA LEU A 288 6.64 12.81 -6.75
C LEU A 288 5.83 13.22 -7.99
N VAL A 289 6.43 14.08 -8.80
CA VAL A 289 5.86 14.52 -10.08
C VAL A 289 6.83 14.17 -11.21
N PRO A 290 6.53 13.13 -12.00
CA PRO A 290 7.39 12.70 -13.08
C PRO A 290 7.51 13.78 -14.15
N ASP A 291 8.77 14.01 -14.56
CA ASP A 291 9.12 15.03 -15.55
C ASP A 291 8.59 16.44 -15.24
N GLY A 292 8.23 16.71 -13.97
CA GLY A 292 7.69 17.98 -13.52
C GLY A 292 6.34 18.34 -14.13
N ASP A 293 5.47 17.36 -14.36
CA ASP A 293 4.17 17.54 -15.02
C ASP A 293 3.26 18.57 -14.33
N LEU A 294 3.17 18.55 -12.99
CA LEU A 294 2.45 19.56 -12.22
C LEU A 294 3.01 20.98 -12.50
N PHE A 295 4.33 21.13 -12.48
CA PHE A 295 4.95 22.42 -12.73
C PHE A 295 4.73 22.90 -14.16
N ARG A 296 4.65 21.98 -15.14
CA ARG A 296 4.27 22.33 -16.52
C ARG A 296 2.83 22.83 -16.60
N ALA A 297 1.88 22.16 -15.91
CA ALA A 297 0.49 22.61 -15.84
C ALA A 297 0.37 24.01 -15.24
N LEU A 298 1.09 24.30 -14.17
CA LEU A 298 1.15 25.63 -13.55
C LEU A 298 1.75 26.68 -14.49
N ARG A 299 2.87 26.38 -15.19
CA ARG A 299 3.49 27.31 -16.15
C ARG A 299 2.60 27.61 -17.36
N SER A 300 1.80 26.67 -17.79
CA SER A 300 0.91 26.88 -18.93
C SER A 300 -0.33 27.74 -18.60
N GLY A 301 -0.53 28.07 -17.31
CA GLY A 301 -1.70 28.80 -16.84
C GLY A 301 -3.00 27.96 -16.82
N ARG A 302 -2.94 26.67 -17.19
CA ARG A 302 -4.11 25.76 -17.17
C ARG A 302 -4.42 25.24 -15.76
N ALA A 303 -3.49 25.39 -14.83
CA ALA A 303 -3.68 25.06 -13.44
C ALA A 303 -3.16 26.15 -12.52
N SER A 304 -3.75 26.25 -11.32
CA SER A 304 -3.32 27.14 -10.25
C SER A 304 -3.35 26.43 -8.90
N ILE A 305 -2.73 27.03 -7.89
CA ILE A 305 -2.80 26.57 -6.50
C ILE A 305 -3.42 27.65 -5.65
N ALA A 306 -4.46 27.31 -4.91
CA ALA A 306 -5.01 28.13 -3.84
C ALA A 306 -4.62 27.51 -2.48
N THR A 307 -4.06 28.32 -1.58
CA THR A 307 -3.71 27.88 -0.21
C THR A 307 -4.56 28.62 0.79
N GLY A 308 -5.52 27.91 1.41
CA GLY A 308 -6.46 28.50 2.33
C GLY A 308 -7.38 27.46 2.97
N GLN A 309 -8.11 27.90 3.99
CA GLN A 309 -9.11 27.06 4.65
C GLN A 309 -10.48 27.29 4.00
N ILE A 310 -11.19 26.22 3.72
CA ILE A 310 -12.57 26.26 3.25
C ILE A 310 -13.44 26.85 4.37
N GLU A 311 -14.24 27.86 4.03
CA GLU A 311 -15.31 28.36 4.88
C GLU A 311 -16.59 27.57 4.61
N THR A 312 -17.04 27.58 3.35
CA THR A 312 -18.24 26.86 2.91
C THR A 312 -18.22 26.61 1.41
N PHE A 313 -19.00 25.64 0.97
CA PHE A 313 -19.39 25.54 -0.44
C PHE A 313 -20.47 26.59 -0.73
N THR A 314 -20.45 27.12 -1.93
CA THR A 314 -21.49 27.99 -2.50
C THR A 314 -22.19 27.25 -3.64
N GLU A 315 -23.23 27.82 -4.19
CA GLU A 315 -23.94 27.24 -5.33
C GLU A 315 -23.01 26.94 -6.52
N HIS A 316 -21.99 27.78 -6.74
CA HIS A 316 -21.12 27.70 -7.93
C HIS A 316 -19.62 27.51 -7.62
N GLY A 317 -19.28 27.10 -6.40
CA GLY A 317 -17.87 26.90 -6.05
C GLY A 317 -17.60 26.77 -4.57
N ILE A 318 -16.42 27.23 -4.14
CA ILE A 318 -15.93 27.13 -2.77
C ILE A 318 -15.48 28.51 -2.29
N ARG A 319 -16.01 28.97 -1.17
CA ARG A 319 -15.54 30.17 -0.48
C ARG A 319 -14.51 29.79 0.56
N LEU A 320 -13.39 30.49 0.53
CA LEU A 320 -12.34 30.39 1.53
C LEU A 320 -12.57 31.36 2.69
N ARG A 321 -11.98 31.09 3.85
CA ARG A 321 -12.02 32.00 5.00
C ARG A 321 -11.38 33.38 4.74
N SER A 322 -10.56 33.50 3.71
CA SER A 322 -10.02 34.77 3.22
C SER A 322 -11.08 35.67 2.54
N GLY A 323 -12.24 35.11 2.21
CA GLY A 323 -13.27 35.74 1.39
C GLY A 323 -13.10 35.46 -0.11
N GLU A 324 -12.02 34.83 -0.54
CA GLU A 324 -11.81 34.41 -1.92
C GLU A 324 -12.82 33.32 -2.32
N GLU A 325 -13.41 33.44 -3.49
CA GLU A 325 -14.28 32.41 -4.07
C GLU A 325 -13.57 31.71 -5.23
N LEU A 326 -13.55 30.37 -5.16
CA LEU A 326 -13.02 29.50 -6.19
C LEU A 326 -14.19 28.92 -6.99
N PRO A 327 -14.45 29.41 -8.22
CA PRO A 327 -15.53 28.89 -9.03
C PRO A 327 -15.23 27.44 -9.46
N ALA A 328 -16.24 26.58 -9.40
CA ALA A 328 -16.11 25.17 -9.74
C ALA A 328 -17.39 24.63 -10.35
N ASP A 329 -17.23 23.77 -11.36
CA ASP A 329 -18.29 22.93 -11.93
C ASP A 329 -18.14 21.48 -11.43
N VAL A 330 -16.88 21.09 -11.10
CA VAL A 330 -16.55 19.81 -10.49
C VAL A 330 -15.60 20.02 -9.34
N VAL A 331 -15.89 19.39 -8.21
CA VAL A 331 -15.00 19.34 -7.03
C VAL A 331 -14.52 17.92 -6.79
N VAL A 332 -13.21 17.74 -6.72
CA VAL A 332 -12.59 16.44 -6.42
C VAL A 332 -12.02 16.46 -5.00
N THR A 333 -12.56 15.61 -4.12
CA THR A 333 -12.13 15.52 -2.71
C THR A 333 -10.94 14.57 -2.57
N ALA A 334 -9.73 15.02 -2.97
CA ALA A 334 -8.49 14.28 -2.78
C ALA A 334 -7.95 14.41 -1.33
N THR A 335 -8.85 14.25 -0.36
CA THR A 335 -8.67 14.55 1.07
C THR A 335 -8.08 13.39 1.88
N GLY A 336 -7.76 12.28 1.22
CA GLY A 336 -7.07 11.14 1.79
C GLY A 336 -7.90 9.86 1.83
N LEU A 337 -7.34 8.86 2.49
CA LEU A 337 -7.89 7.51 2.58
C LEU A 337 -8.17 7.14 4.03
N ASN A 338 -9.00 6.13 4.24
CA ASN A 338 -9.18 5.46 5.50
C ASN A 338 -8.27 4.23 5.58
N LEU A 339 -7.63 4.01 6.74
CA LEU A 339 -6.87 2.79 6.98
C LEU A 339 -7.80 1.70 7.53
N LEU A 340 -7.46 0.45 7.20
CA LEU A 340 -8.18 -0.73 7.64
C LEU A 340 -7.17 -1.84 7.96
N THR A 341 -7.00 -2.15 9.23
CA THR A 341 -6.09 -3.20 9.68
C THR A 341 -6.62 -4.58 9.30
N MET A 342 -5.75 -5.49 8.92
CA MET A 342 -6.07 -6.90 8.62
C MET A 342 -7.23 -7.10 7.63
N GLY A 343 -7.46 -6.13 6.73
CA GLY A 343 -8.58 -6.18 5.78
C GLY A 343 -9.96 -6.09 6.44
N GLY A 344 -10.04 -5.69 7.72
CA GLY A 344 -11.28 -5.57 8.48
C GLY A 344 -11.84 -6.88 9.00
N MET A 345 -11.09 -8.00 8.92
CA MET A 345 -11.50 -9.25 9.53
C MET A 345 -11.29 -9.22 11.05
N THR A 346 -12.18 -9.89 11.79
CA THR A 346 -11.95 -10.18 13.21
C THR A 346 -10.97 -11.33 13.36
N VAL A 347 -10.06 -11.22 14.32
CA VAL A 347 -9.07 -12.27 14.64
C VAL A 347 -9.29 -12.72 16.06
N GLU A 348 -9.29 -14.05 16.29
CA GLU A 348 -9.44 -14.65 17.60
C GLU A 348 -8.36 -15.72 17.81
N VAL A 349 -7.85 -15.81 19.02
CA VAL A 349 -6.93 -16.87 19.47
C VAL A 349 -7.54 -17.57 20.67
N ASP A 350 -7.86 -18.86 20.53
CA ASP A 350 -8.50 -19.69 21.57
C ASP A 350 -9.76 -19.03 22.17
N GLY A 351 -10.62 -18.46 21.30
CA GLY A 351 -11.87 -17.79 21.68
C GLY A 351 -11.70 -16.38 22.26
N ARG A 352 -10.48 -15.85 22.29
CA ARG A 352 -10.22 -14.48 22.74
C ARG A 352 -10.00 -13.57 21.52
N PRO A 353 -10.73 -12.47 21.41
CA PRO A 353 -10.53 -11.51 20.34
C PRO A 353 -9.13 -10.87 20.45
N VAL A 354 -8.54 -10.59 19.30
CA VAL A 354 -7.26 -9.91 19.19
C VAL A 354 -7.53 -8.46 18.75
N GLU A 355 -7.26 -7.54 19.67
CA GLU A 355 -7.31 -6.10 19.37
C GLU A 355 -5.93 -5.65 18.84
N PRO A 356 -5.79 -5.21 17.59
CA PRO A 356 -4.49 -4.85 17.02
C PRO A 356 -3.72 -3.82 17.87
N SER A 357 -4.42 -2.83 18.43
CA SER A 357 -3.84 -1.78 19.29
C SER A 357 -3.20 -2.30 20.58
N GLU A 358 -3.58 -3.48 21.06
CA GLU A 358 -3.02 -4.14 22.24
C GLU A 358 -1.84 -5.05 21.89
N THR A 359 -1.54 -5.21 20.60
CA THR A 359 -0.46 -6.07 20.15
C THR A 359 0.83 -5.30 19.84
N VAL A 360 1.95 -6.00 19.91
CA VAL A 360 3.26 -5.46 19.58
C VAL A 360 3.78 -6.13 18.30
N SER A 361 4.25 -5.30 17.38
CA SER A 361 4.81 -5.75 16.12
C SER A 361 6.12 -6.51 16.32
N TYR A 362 6.26 -7.66 15.66
CA TYR A 362 7.49 -8.41 15.55
C TYR A 362 8.03 -8.32 14.11
N LYS A 363 9.24 -7.78 13.96
CA LYS A 363 9.92 -7.53 12.66
C LYS A 363 9.08 -6.77 11.64
N GLY A 364 8.01 -6.07 12.10
CA GLY A 364 7.07 -5.36 11.22
C GLY A 364 6.20 -6.26 10.37
N MET A 365 6.01 -7.53 10.76
CA MET A 365 5.28 -8.51 9.96
C MET A 365 4.41 -9.50 10.74
N MET A 366 4.63 -9.68 12.00
CA MET A 366 3.76 -10.47 12.88
C MET A 366 3.40 -9.63 14.11
N VAL A 367 2.44 -10.10 14.90
CA VAL A 367 2.02 -9.40 16.12
C VAL A 367 2.04 -10.33 17.31
N SER A 368 2.35 -9.80 18.49
CA SER A 368 2.46 -10.58 19.73
C SER A 368 1.18 -11.32 20.06
N GLY A 369 1.32 -12.55 20.56
CA GLY A 369 0.21 -13.40 20.98
C GLY A 369 -0.57 -14.07 19.84
N VAL A 370 -0.23 -13.83 18.57
CA VAL A 370 -0.97 -14.37 17.41
C VAL A 370 -0.11 -15.40 16.67
N PRO A 371 -0.44 -16.70 16.77
CA PRO A 371 0.35 -17.77 16.15
C PRO A 371 0.18 -17.81 14.62
N ASN A 372 1.26 -18.14 13.90
CA ASN A 372 1.24 -18.47 12.47
C ASN A 372 0.48 -17.48 11.59
N LEU A 373 0.53 -16.18 11.90
CA LEU A 373 -0.07 -15.12 11.13
C LEU A 373 0.98 -14.08 10.74
N ALA A 374 1.05 -13.75 9.46
CA ALA A 374 1.88 -12.66 8.95
C ALA A 374 1.04 -11.55 8.33
N LEU A 375 1.37 -10.29 8.65
CA LEU A 375 0.83 -9.09 8.05
C LEU A 375 1.83 -8.53 7.04
N VAL A 376 1.43 -8.30 5.82
CA VAL A 376 2.31 -7.72 4.80
C VAL A 376 2.03 -6.24 4.67
N ILE A 377 2.87 -5.43 5.31
CA ILE A 377 2.86 -3.96 5.24
C ILE A 377 4.23 -3.50 4.73
N GLY A 378 4.21 -2.66 3.69
CA GLY A 378 5.42 -2.14 3.07
C GLY A 378 6.08 -1.00 3.85
N TYR A 379 7.14 -0.44 3.26
CA TYR A 379 7.79 0.75 3.81
C TYR A 379 6.95 2.01 3.61
N THR A 380 7.06 2.93 4.55
CA THR A 380 6.49 4.28 4.40
C THR A 380 7.43 5.21 3.62
N ASN A 381 8.72 4.91 3.58
CA ASN A 381 9.79 5.71 3.00
C ASN A 381 10.49 5.06 1.79
N ASN A 382 10.00 3.93 1.33
CA ASN A 382 10.58 3.17 0.23
C ASN A 382 9.50 2.39 -0.51
N SER A 383 9.85 1.72 -1.60
CA SER A 383 8.91 0.88 -2.36
C SER A 383 8.31 -0.23 -1.50
N TRP A 384 7.01 -0.43 -1.65
CA TRP A 384 6.22 -1.40 -0.90
C TRP A 384 6.76 -2.83 -1.01
N THR A 385 7.10 -3.26 -2.21
CA THR A 385 7.51 -4.63 -2.52
C THR A 385 8.83 -5.01 -1.88
N LEU A 386 9.72 -4.05 -1.63
CA LEU A 386 10.98 -4.33 -0.94
C LEU A 386 10.74 -4.98 0.44
N LYS A 387 9.73 -4.52 1.20
CA LYS A 387 9.37 -5.14 2.48
C LYS A 387 8.54 -6.40 2.27
N ALA A 388 7.59 -6.38 1.33
CA ALA A 388 6.72 -7.52 1.03
C ALA A 388 7.53 -8.77 0.60
N ASP A 389 8.56 -8.60 -0.24
CA ASP A 389 9.48 -9.69 -0.61
C ASP A 389 10.25 -10.25 0.59
N LEU A 390 10.75 -9.38 1.47
CA LEU A 390 11.45 -9.82 2.68
C LEU A 390 10.53 -10.59 3.63
N ILE A 391 9.29 -10.12 3.82
CA ILE A 391 8.28 -10.79 4.64
C ILE A 391 7.96 -12.16 4.05
N SER A 392 7.66 -12.24 2.76
CA SER A 392 7.30 -13.49 2.09
C SER A 392 8.41 -14.55 2.21
N ARG A 393 9.67 -14.15 2.01
CA ARG A 393 10.82 -15.04 2.20
C ARG A 393 11.02 -15.45 3.66
N TYR A 394 10.81 -14.54 4.60
CA TYR A 394 10.90 -14.88 6.02
C TYR A 394 9.81 -15.89 6.41
N VAL A 395 8.58 -15.71 5.90
CA VAL A 395 7.47 -16.66 6.09
C VAL A 395 7.85 -18.04 5.55
N CYS A 396 8.38 -18.12 4.33
CA CYS A 396 8.85 -19.40 3.77
C CYS A 396 9.93 -20.04 4.63
N ARG A 397 10.91 -19.25 5.11
CA ARG A 397 11.94 -19.76 6.05
C ARG A 397 11.33 -20.27 7.33
N LEU A 398 10.34 -19.55 7.89
CA LEU A 398 9.70 -19.92 9.16
C LEU A 398 8.84 -21.18 9.02
N ILE A 399 8.07 -21.31 7.93
CA ILE A 399 7.30 -22.53 7.63
C ILE A 399 8.24 -23.74 7.53
N ARG A 400 9.33 -23.63 6.78
CA ARG A 400 10.33 -24.70 6.66
C ARG A 400 11.01 -25.01 8.00
N TYR A 401 11.26 -24.02 8.83
CA TYR A 401 11.80 -24.20 10.19
C TYR A 401 10.84 -24.99 11.06
N LEU A 402 9.54 -24.65 11.05
CA LEU A 402 8.50 -25.38 11.76
C LEU A 402 8.47 -26.87 11.34
N ASP A 403 8.50 -27.13 10.03
CA ASP A 403 8.51 -28.51 9.52
C ASP A 403 9.77 -29.29 9.93
N THR A 404 10.95 -28.68 9.80
CA THR A 404 12.23 -29.35 10.07
C THR A 404 12.40 -29.69 11.56
N HIS A 405 11.79 -28.90 12.45
CA HIS A 405 11.91 -29.09 13.90
C HIS A 405 10.65 -29.72 14.52
N ASP A 406 9.73 -30.23 13.72
CA ASP A 406 8.44 -30.81 14.14
C ASP A 406 7.65 -29.88 15.07
N LEU A 407 7.57 -28.60 14.69
CA LEU A 407 6.86 -27.56 15.42
C LEU A 407 5.50 -27.27 14.77
N ALA A 408 4.50 -27.04 15.60
CA ALA A 408 3.13 -26.74 15.15
C ALA A 408 2.91 -25.24 14.94
N SER A 409 3.49 -24.40 15.80
CA SER A 409 3.29 -22.96 15.71
C SER A 409 4.51 -22.14 16.12
N ALA A 410 4.55 -20.92 15.58
CA ALA A 410 5.45 -19.84 15.94
C ALA A 410 4.61 -18.63 16.37
N THR A 411 4.78 -18.19 17.61
CA THR A 411 4.00 -17.10 18.21
C THR A 411 4.95 -16.00 18.68
N PRO A 412 4.87 -14.79 18.13
CA PRO A 412 5.63 -13.66 18.66
C PRO A 412 5.20 -13.31 20.08
N VAL A 413 6.15 -12.88 20.89
CA VAL A 413 5.90 -12.38 22.25
C VAL A 413 6.18 -10.87 22.32
N ALA A 414 5.49 -10.18 23.21
CA ALA A 414 5.75 -8.76 23.47
C ALA A 414 7.09 -8.60 24.21
N PRO A 415 7.77 -7.44 24.08
CA PRO A 415 8.98 -7.17 24.84
C PRO A 415 8.65 -7.03 26.34
N PRO A 416 9.55 -7.49 27.25
CA PRO A 416 9.32 -7.39 28.68
C PRO A 416 9.13 -5.98 29.21
N GLU A 417 9.80 -5.01 28.58
CA GLU A 417 9.72 -3.58 28.91
C GLU A 417 8.46 -2.87 28.42
N GLY A 418 7.58 -3.57 27.67
CA GLY A 418 6.41 -2.98 27.03
C GLY A 418 6.73 -2.29 25.70
N ALA A 419 5.70 -1.73 25.06
CA ALA A 419 5.83 -1.09 23.75
C ALA A 419 4.76 0.00 23.60
N ASP A 420 5.19 1.27 23.58
CA ASP A 420 4.28 2.41 23.49
C ASP A 420 4.39 3.20 22.17
N ALA A 421 5.43 2.93 21.38
CA ALA A 421 5.64 3.66 20.14
C ALA A 421 4.59 3.26 19.08
N PRO A 422 4.07 4.22 18.29
CA PRO A 422 3.11 3.92 17.24
C PRO A 422 3.76 3.09 16.12
N PHE A 423 2.99 2.20 15.48
CA PHE A 423 3.45 1.35 14.40
C PHE A 423 3.95 2.14 13.18
N LEU A 424 3.23 3.21 12.83
CA LEU A 424 3.59 4.11 11.72
C LEU A 424 4.01 5.48 12.30
N ASP A 425 5.25 5.87 12.02
CA ASP A 425 5.81 7.17 12.42
C ASP A 425 5.66 8.18 11.27
N LEU A 426 4.41 8.58 10.98
CA LEU A 426 4.06 9.60 10.01
C LEU A 426 3.03 10.56 10.62
N SER A 427 3.23 11.86 10.43
CA SER A 427 2.28 12.91 10.87
C SER A 427 1.11 13.14 9.90
N SER A 428 1.00 12.34 8.84
CA SER A 428 -0.10 12.44 7.88
C SER A 428 -1.45 12.17 8.53
N GLY A 429 -2.46 12.99 8.19
CA GLY A 429 -3.77 12.93 8.85
C GLY A 429 -4.45 11.55 8.80
N TYR A 430 -4.30 10.79 7.71
CA TYR A 430 -4.86 9.46 7.58
C TYR A 430 -4.20 8.44 8.54
N VAL A 431 -2.91 8.61 8.85
CA VAL A 431 -2.20 7.78 9.84
C VAL A 431 -2.65 8.17 11.24
N GLN A 432 -2.64 9.47 11.54
CA GLN A 432 -3.01 9.96 12.88
C GLN A 432 -4.42 9.54 13.31
N ARG A 433 -5.38 9.53 12.38
CA ARG A 433 -6.75 9.05 12.65
C ARG A 433 -6.86 7.55 12.93
N SER A 434 -5.84 6.79 12.58
CA SER A 434 -5.89 5.31 12.63
C SER A 434 -4.89 4.71 13.61
N LEU A 435 -4.15 5.53 14.37
CA LEU A 435 -3.11 5.03 15.30
C LEU A 435 -3.67 4.07 16.34
N ASP A 436 -4.88 4.34 16.84
CA ASP A 436 -5.54 3.51 17.84
C ASP A 436 -6.06 2.16 17.30
N ALA A 437 -6.03 1.97 15.98
CA ALA A 437 -6.40 0.71 15.33
C ALA A 437 -5.18 -0.09 14.84
N LEU A 438 -3.97 0.40 15.10
CA LEU A 438 -2.71 -0.23 14.65
C LEU A 438 -1.95 -0.85 15.83
N PRO A 439 -1.14 -1.88 15.58
CA PRO A 439 -0.23 -2.42 16.59
C PRO A 439 0.72 -1.36 17.14
N ARG A 440 1.36 -1.66 18.26
CA ARG A 440 2.46 -0.87 18.82
C ARG A 440 3.82 -1.41 18.33
N GLN A 441 4.89 -0.64 18.48
CA GLN A 441 6.25 -1.12 18.27
C GLN A 441 7.13 -0.87 19.49
N GLY A 442 8.13 -1.75 19.68
CA GLY A 442 9.09 -1.62 20.76
C GLY A 442 10.24 -0.67 20.44
N SER A 443 11.13 -0.50 21.41
CA SER A 443 12.28 0.40 21.33
C SER A 443 13.49 -0.21 20.59
N ARG A 444 13.58 -1.55 20.54
CA ARG A 444 14.70 -2.31 19.93
C ARG A 444 14.21 -3.46 19.04
N ALA A 445 15.11 -4.01 18.24
CA ALA A 445 14.84 -5.24 17.49
C ALA A 445 14.62 -6.41 18.48
N PRO A 446 13.74 -7.38 18.15
CA PRO A 446 12.99 -7.55 16.91
C PRO A 446 11.65 -6.76 16.82
N TRP A 447 11.30 -5.97 17.84
CA TRP A 447 10.00 -5.28 17.94
C TRP A 447 9.97 -3.88 17.30
N LYS A 448 11.14 -3.31 16.99
CA LYS A 448 11.26 -1.98 16.36
C LYS A 448 11.23 -2.06 14.84
N LEU A 449 10.43 -1.20 14.21
CA LEU A 449 10.44 -0.98 12.77
C LEU A 449 11.53 0.03 12.42
N HIS A 450 12.59 -0.42 11.76
CA HIS A 450 13.71 0.45 11.45
C HIS A 450 13.50 1.35 10.23
N GLN A 451 12.46 1.06 9.41
CA GLN A 451 12.23 1.74 8.12
C GLN A 451 13.53 1.83 7.28
N ASN A 452 14.32 0.76 7.32
CA ASN A 452 15.62 0.67 6.67
C ASN A 452 15.81 -0.70 6.02
N TYR A 453 15.81 -0.71 4.68
CA TYR A 453 15.88 -1.94 3.90
C TYR A 453 17.12 -2.79 4.22
N PHE A 454 18.31 -2.19 4.44
CA PHE A 454 19.54 -2.94 4.71
C PHE A 454 19.50 -3.67 6.05
N ARG A 455 18.95 -3.01 7.09
CA ARG A 455 18.76 -3.62 8.41
C ARG A 455 17.73 -4.74 8.35
N ASP A 456 16.60 -4.50 7.69
CA ASP A 456 15.55 -5.50 7.54
C ASP A 456 16.01 -6.68 6.68
N LEU A 457 16.79 -6.43 5.62
CA LEU A 457 17.39 -7.47 4.80
C LEU A 457 18.27 -8.41 5.63
N TRP A 458 19.12 -7.83 6.51
CA TRP A 458 19.96 -8.62 7.39
C TRP A 458 19.12 -9.39 8.43
N LEU A 459 18.21 -8.71 9.10
CA LEU A 459 17.35 -9.27 10.16
C LEU A 459 16.47 -10.42 9.65
N MET A 460 15.84 -10.21 8.48
CA MET A 460 14.87 -11.17 7.93
C MET A 460 15.51 -12.28 7.11
N LYS A 461 16.64 -12.02 6.45
CA LYS A 461 17.30 -13.02 5.60
C LYS A 461 18.31 -13.87 6.35
N ARG A 462 19.04 -13.30 7.33
CA ARG A 462 20.14 -13.97 8.05
C ARG A 462 19.95 -14.04 9.56
N GLY A 463 19.08 -13.21 10.12
CA GLY A 463 18.79 -13.25 11.57
C GLY A 463 18.20 -14.59 12.00
N PRO A 464 18.36 -14.96 13.28
CA PRO A 464 17.78 -16.18 13.81
C PRO A 464 16.26 -16.15 13.72
N LEU A 465 15.65 -17.33 13.54
CA LEU A 465 14.19 -17.51 13.61
C LEU A 465 13.76 -17.69 15.06
N ALA A 466 14.52 -18.45 15.81
CA ALA A 466 14.37 -18.58 17.26
C ALA A 466 15.19 -17.47 17.94
N ASP A 467 14.55 -16.36 18.25
CA ASP A 467 15.09 -15.25 19.02
C ASP A 467 14.20 -14.95 20.23
N GLU A 468 14.57 -13.97 21.04
CA GLU A 468 13.84 -13.59 22.27
C GLU A 468 12.39 -13.14 22.03
N GLY A 469 12.04 -12.76 20.82
CA GLY A 469 10.69 -12.31 20.44
C GLY A 469 9.80 -13.40 19.86
N MET A 470 10.23 -14.69 19.86
CA MET A 470 9.48 -15.78 19.25
C MET A 470 9.43 -17.01 20.14
N THR A 471 8.25 -17.56 20.34
CA THR A 471 8.03 -18.85 20.99
C THR A 471 7.51 -19.88 20.01
N PHE A 472 7.79 -21.14 20.26
CA PHE A 472 7.40 -22.26 19.41
C PHE A 472 6.69 -23.33 20.23
N GLN A 473 5.67 -23.94 19.63
CA GLN A 473 4.98 -25.10 20.21
C GLN A 473 5.28 -26.34 19.37
N PRO A 474 5.63 -27.48 20.01
CA PRO A 474 5.83 -28.74 19.32
C PRO A 474 4.50 -29.26 18.75
N ARG A 475 4.58 -30.10 17.72
CA ARG A 475 3.42 -30.88 17.29
C ARG A 475 3.07 -31.91 18.33
N THR A 476 1.83 -31.93 18.78
CA THR A 476 1.34 -32.99 19.65
C THR A 476 1.19 -34.31 18.90
N PRO A 477 1.53 -35.48 19.45
CA PRO A 477 1.47 -36.77 18.75
C PRO A 477 0.08 -37.18 18.22
N SER A 478 -0.98 -36.54 18.66
CA SER A 478 -2.36 -36.82 18.22
C SER A 478 -2.74 -36.27 16.84
N TRP A 479 -1.85 -35.48 16.23
CA TRP A 479 -2.11 -34.91 14.89
C TRP A 479 -1.60 -35.85 13.80
N SER A 480 -2.34 -36.94 13.49
CA SER A 480 -2.17 -37.71 12.27
C SER A 480 -2.72 -36.86 11.10
N GLY A 481 -1.81 -36.36 10.26
CA GLY A 481 -2.13 -35.47 9.14
C GLY A 481 -2.92 -36.11 8.00
N THR A 482 -4.11 -36.62 8.29
CA THR A 482 -5.07 -37.05 7.26
C THR A 482 -5.78 -35.80 6.78
N PRO A 483 -5.70 -35.41 5.51
CA PRO A 483 -6.48 -34.33 4.95
C PRO A 483 -7.97 -34.67 5.11
N VAL A 484 -8.73 -33.81 5.81
CA VAL A 484 -10.18 -33.90 5.73
C VAL A 484 -10.58 -33.65 4.27
N PRO A 485 -11.27 -34.60 3.60
CA PRO A 485 -11.68 -34.40 2.23
C PRO A 485 -12.56 -33.14 2.16
N THR A 486 -12.23 -32.25 1.26
CA THR A 486 -13.08 -31.11 0.91
C THR A 486 -14.40 -31.69 0.41
N PRO A 487 -15.57 -31.33 0.97
CA PRO A 487 -16.83 -31.74 0.38
C PRO A 487 -16.89 -31.13 -1.02
N VAL A 488 -16.83 -31.99 -2.04
CA VAL A 488 -17.17 -31.64 -3.41
C VAL A 488 -18.68 -31.34 -3.39
N GLY A 489 -19.01 -30.04 -3.46
CA GLY A 489 -20.40 -29.65 -3.63
C GLY A 489 -20.92 -30.25 -4.93
N THR A 490 -21.91 -31.12 -4.81
CA THR A 490 -22.67 -31.65 -5.94
C THR A 490 -23.29 -30.49 -6.69
N VAL A 491 -22.86 -30.32 -7.93
CA VAL A 491 -23.55 -29.47 -8.93
C VAL A 491 -24.90 -30.09 -9.16
N PRO A 492 -26.03 -29.39 -9.00
CA PRO A 492 -27.33 -29.94 -9.38
C PRO A 492 -27.36 -30.09 -10.91
N GLU A 493 -27.65 -31.30 -11.37
CA GLU A 493 -27.98 -31.61 -12.76
C GLU A 493 -29.13 -30.73 -13.21
N LYS A 494 -28.94 -30.02 -14.31
CA LYS A 494 -30.04 -29.34 -15.00
C LYS A 494 -30.97 -30.39 -15.57
N GLU A 495 -32.16 -30.49 -15.03
CA GLU A 495 -33.26 -31.17 -15.71
C GLU A 495 -33.53 -30.50 -17.06
N ALA A 496 -33.40 -31.29 -18.10
CA ALA A 496 -33.87 -30.94 -19.43
C ALA A 496 -35.41 -31.05 -19.43
N VAL A 497 -36.05 -29.90 -19.60
CA VAL A 497 -37.47 -29.87 -19.96
C VAL A 497 -37.59 -29.77 -21.47
N ALA A 498 -38.37 -30.71 -22.01
CA ALA A 498 -38.73 -30.86 -23.42
C ALA A 498 -39.56 -29.68 -23.95
#